data_b2a6ebb42738bf5d08a12c903fd7a881
#
_entry.id   b2a6ebb42738bf5d08a12c903fd7a881
#
_cell.length_a   1.000
_cell.length_b   1.000
_cell.length_c   1.000
_cell.angle_alpha   90.00
_cell.angle_beta   90.00
_cell.angle_gamma   90.00
#
_symmetry.space_group_name_H-M   'P 1'
#
loop_
_entity.id
_entity.type
_entity.pdbx_description
1 polymer ?
#
loop_
_entity_poly.entity_id
_entity_poly.type
_entity_poly.pdbx_seq_one_letter_code
_entity_poly.pdbx_strand_id
1 'polypeptide(L)'
;MLIVMNPELFDLIKEANKLTIQNHGDIVSLERAIFLSWWCDKGDCAFCYMSTQKNKIKEPEKARRKVPNIYAEAEMCKRLDWNIEFLSGGYESFTTLEIKNIATNIKNIMGEGVWLNTGITEDLEEYGDEITGITGAVEVANPKLHEKICPSKSLTDISNMLEIAGDLGFKKAITIILGLGETLEDLEYLIDYIKTYKIDRIIFYSLNPHKETVYADSSQPASLYYSEVVARIRLEFPKIEIICGTWIDNLANIGILILSGATGITKFPLFKMFGTKYGKRVEEEVKAAGRQLKGTFTDKTMLGPKKSNLNPGWDKFIKRYVNESLKNKY
;
A
#
# COMPACT_ATOMS: atom_id res chain seq x y z
N MET A 1 -32.19 -7.35 22.97
CA MET A 1 -30.76 -7.31 23.30
C MET A 1 -30.26 -5.95 22.84
N LEU A 2 -30.12 -4.99 23.76
CA LEU A 2 -29.53 -3.69 23.46
C LEU A 2 -28.07 -3.96 23.05
N ILE A 3 -27.73 -3.62 21.82
CA ILE A 3 -26.32 -3.57 21.38
C ILE A 3 -25.69 -2.45 22.22
N VAL A 4 -24.90 -2.82 23.22
CA VAL A 4 -24.06 -1.87 23.96
C VAL A 4 -23.04 -1.41 22.97
N MET A 5 -23.22 -0.19 22.42
CA MET A 5 -22.16 0.50 21.68
C MET A 5 -20.95 0.54 22.63
N ASN A 6 -19.77 0.21 22.10
CA ASN A 6 -18.52 0.38 22.85
C ASN A 6 -18.16 1.88 22.84
N PRO A 7 -18.57 2.69 23.83
CA PRO A 7 -18.31 4.14 23.84
C PRO A 7 -16.82 4.42 23.87
N GLU A 8 -16.02 3.56 24.48
CA GLU A 8 -14.57 3.71 24.57
C GLU A 8 -13.90 3.65 23.17
N LEU A 9 -14.41 2.84 22.25
CA LEU A 9 -13.88 2.79 20.89
C LEU A 9 -14.10 4.10 20.12
N PHE A 10 -15.28 4.71 20.25
CA PHE A 10 -15.57 5.97 19.57
C PHE A 10 -14.79 7.14 20.15
N ASP A 11 -14.53 7.16 21.46
CA ASP A 11 -13.65 8.15 22.08
C ASP A 11 -12.21 7.97 21.63
N LEU A 12 -11.73 6.72 21.52
CA LEU A 12 -10.41 6.39 20.96
C LEU A 12 -10.26 6.94 19.52
N ILE A 13 -11.24 6.66 18.65
CA ILE A 13 -11.26 7.17 17.27
C ILE A 13 -11.27 8.68 17.22
N LYS A 14 -12.05 9.33 18.07
CA LYS A 14 -12.12 10.80 18.16
C LYS A 14 -10.77 11.42 18.52
N GLU A 15 -10.06 10.87 19.51
CA GLU A 15 -8.73 11.37 19.88
C GLU A 15 -7.69 11.06 18.79
N ALA A 16 -7.73 9.90 18.16
CA ALA A 16 -6.89 9.56 17.01
C ALA A 16 -7.09 10.54 15.85
N ASN A 17 -8.36 10.87 15.55
CA ASN A 17 -8.72 11.85 14.54
C ASN A 17 -8.12 13.24 14.82
N LYS A 18 -8.24 13.70 16.05
CA LYS A 18 -7.68 14.98 16.51
C LYS A 18 -6.16 15.02 16.35
N LEU A 19 -5.46 13.98 16.79
CA LEU A 19 -4.00 13.85 16.63
C LEU A 19 -3.59 13.83 15.16
N THR A 20 -4.37 13.16 14.31
CA THR A 20 -4.09 13.11 12.86
C THR A 20 -4.16 14.49 12.25
N ILE A 21 -5.22 15.26 12.54
CA ILE A 21 -5.36 16.64 12.03
C ILE A 21 -4.22 17.52 12.53
N GLN A 22 -3.87 17.42 13.81
CA GLN A 22 -2.81 18.22 14.40
C GLN A 22 -1.43 17.97 13.80
N ASN A 23 -1.11 16.71 13.41
CA ASN A 23 0.22 16.33 12.95
C ASN A 23 0.33 16.25 11.42
N HIS A 24 -0.77 15.99 10.71
CA HIS A 24 -0.76 15.72 9.27
C HIS A 24 -1.72 16.61 8.45
N GLY A 25 -2.53 17.43 9.10
CA GLY A 25 -3.55 18.26 8.44
C GLY A 25 -4.79 17.45 8.02
N ASP A 26 -5.55 18.01 7.08
CA ASP A 26 -6.83 17.48 6.62
C ASP A 26 -6.78 16.80 5.24
N ILE A 27 -5.59 16.71 4.64
CA ILE A 27 -5.40 16.08 3.34
C ILE A 27 -5.18 14.58 3.52
N VAL A 28 -5.91 13.78 2.73
CA VAL A 28 -5.74 12.32 2.63
C VAL A 28 -5.16 12.01 1.25
N SER A 29 -4.03 11.30 1.22
CA SER A 29 -3.42 10.87 -0.03
C SER A 29 -4.09 9.63 -0.60
N LEU A 30 -4.06 9.50 -1.92
CA LEU A 30 -4.39 8.29 -2.62
C LEU A 30 -3.10 7.61 -3.07
N GLU A 31 -2.88 6.40 -2.58
CA GLU A 31 -1.63 5.67 -2.76
C GLU A 31 -1.79 4.56 -3.79
N ARG A 32 -0.91 4.51 -4.78
CA ARG A 32 -0.91 3.48 -5.82
C ARG A 32 0.30 2.57 -5.72
N ALA A 33 0.09 1.30 -5.33
CA ALA A 33 1.12 0.28 -5.47
C ALA A 33 1.31 -0.09 -6.96
N ILE A 34 2.52 0.07 -7.47
CA ILE A 34 2.88 -0.33 -8.82
C ILE A 34 3.56 -1.70 -8.77
N PHE A 35 2.86 -2.73 -9.22
CA PHE A 35 3.41 -4.07 -9.26
C PHE A 35 4.38 -4.24 -10.43
N LEU A 36 5.54 -4.85 -10.16
CA LEU A 36 6.57 -5.17 -11.14
C LEU A 36 6.37 -6.57 -11.75
N SER A 37 5.99 -7.53 -10.92
CA SER A 37 5.79 -8.93 -11.31
C SER A 37 4.69 -9.58 -10.48
N TRP A 38 4.12 -10.66 -10.99
CA TRP A 38 3.15 -11.54 -10.32
C TRP A 38 3.75 -12.88 -9.91
N TRP A 39 5.06 -12.98 -9.87
CA TRP A 39 5.80 -14.17 -9.45
C TRP A 39 6.72 -13.84 -8.28
N CYS A 40 6.99 -14.84 -7.45
CA CYS A 40 7.87 -14.74 -6.28
C CYS A 40 8.63 -16.05 -6.10
N ASP A 41 9.96 -16.00 -5.99
CA ASP A 41 10.79 -17.20 -5.79
C ASP A 41 10.47 -17.88 -4.45
N LYS A 42 10.31 -17.16 -3.35
CA LYS A 42 9.88 -17.73 -2.07
C LYS A 42 8.51 -18.41 -2.21
N GLY A 43 7.50 -17.70 -2.63
CA GLY A 43 6.17 -18.18 -3.06
C GLY A 43 5.47 -19.11 -2.07
N ASP A 44 5.57 -18.87 -0.76
CA ASP A 44 5.01 -19.72 0.28
C ASP A 44 4.23 -18.98 1.38
N CYS A 45 4.10 -17.67 1.27
CA CYS A 45 3.24 -16.91 2.19
C CYS A 45 1.79 -17.41 2.10
N ALA A 46 1.22 -17.82 3.23
CA ALA A 46 -0.03 -18.55 3.33
C ALA A 46 -1.26 -17.82 2.75
N PHE A 47 -1.23 -16.48 2.70
CA PHE A 47 -2.32 -15.62 2.22
C PHE A 47 -2.10 -15.11 0.78
N CYS A 48 -0.86 -15.22 0.24
CA CYS A 48 -0.45 -14.45 -0.91
C CYS A 48 -0.92 -15.07 -2.24
N TYR A 49 -1.45 -14.26 -3.15
CA TYR A 49 -1.78 -14.71 -4.51
C TYR A 49 -0.57 -15.32 -5.23
N MET A 50 0.64 -14.75 -5.04
CA MET A 50 1.84 -15.25 -5.71
C MET A 50 2.21 -16.67 -5.28
N SER A 51 1.85 -17.11 -4.08
CA SER A 51 2.07 -18.48 -3.62
C SER A 51 1.28 -19.49 -4.45
N THR A 52 0.10 -19.10 -4.93
CA THR A 52 -0.73 -19.93 -5.81
C THR A 52 -0.19 -20.00 -7.25
N GLN A 53 0.74 -19.14 -7.62
CA GLN A 53 1.29 -19.01 -8.96
C GLN A 53 2.68 -19.65 -9.12
N LYS A 54 3.45 -19.83 -8.05
CA LYS A 54 4.83 -20.33 -8.08
C LYS A 54 4.99 -21.58 -8.94
N ASN A 55 4.12 -22.56 -8.74
CA ASN A 55 4.19 -23.84 -9.47
C ASN A 55 3.56 -23.80 -10.87
N LYS A 56 2.77 -22.77 -11.18
CA LYS A 56 2.08 -22.61 -12.47
C LYS A 56 2.93 -21.84 -13.48
N ILE A 57 3.68 -20.85 -13.00
CA ILE A 57 4.54 -20.01 -13.84
C ILE A 57 5.91 -20.68 -13.94
N LYS A 58 6.23 -21.24 -15.13
CA LYS A 58 7.49 -21.94 -15.39
C LYS A 58 8.63 -21.01 -15.78
N GLU A 59 8.29 -19.83 -16.29
CA GLU A 59 9.24 -18.82 -16.77
C GLU A 59 8.93 -17.50 -16.04
N PRO A 60 9.67 -17.16 -14.96
CA PRO A 60 9.43 -15.98 -14.12
C PRO A 60 9.35 -14.67 -14.91
N GLU A 61 10.15 -14.56 -15.98
CA GLU A 61 10.18 -13.38 -16.85
C GLU A 61 8.83 -13.10 -17.51
N LYS A 62 8.03 -14.13 -17.77
CA LYS A 62 6.67 -13.97 -18.35
C LYS A 62 5.68 -13.37 -17.38
N ALA A 63 5.96 -13.42 -16.08
CA ALA A 63 5.15 -12.77 -15.05
C ALA A 63 5.52 -11.29 -14.85
N ARG A 64 6.63 -10.83 -15.44
CA ARG A 64 7.08 -9.44 -15.36
C ARG A 64 6.14 -8.52 -16.13
N ARG A 65 5.85 -7.39 -15.57
CA ARG A 65 5.17 -6.31 -16.30
C ARG A 65 6.12 -5.67 -17.30
N LYS A 66 5.57 -5.28 -18.44
CA LYS A 66 6.34 -4.52 -19.43
C LYS A 66 6.66 -3.14 -18.85
N VAL A 67 7.95 -2.79 -18.82
CA VAL A 67 8.45 -1.54 -18.25
C VAL A 67 7.71 -0.28 -18.78
N PRO A 68 7.37 -0.16 -20.10
CA PRO A 68 6.57 0.98 -20.57
C PRO A 68 5.18 1.09 -19.92
N ASN A 69 4.57 -0.02 -19.48
CA ASN A 69 3.30 0.02 -18.74
C ASN A 69 3.49 0.55 -17.31
N ILE A 70 4.64 0.26 -16.69
CA ILE A 70 5.00 0.77 -15.36
C ILE A 70 5.13 2.30 -15.41
N TYR A 71 5.86 2.81 -16.39
CA TYR A 71 6.03 4.26 -16.58
C TYR A 71 4.73 4.98 -16.96
N ALA A 72 3.92 4.37 -17.80
CA ALA A 72 2.60 4.91 -18.13
C ALA A 72 1.69 5.00 -16.90
N GLU A 73 1.79 4.04 -15.98
CA GLU A 73 1.05 4.05 -14.72
C GLU A 73 1.54 5.16 -13.78
N ALA A 74 2.87 5.36 -13.66
CA ALA A 74 3.44 6.46 -12.91
C ALA A 74 3.03 7.84 -13.47
N GLU A 75 3.04 8.00 -14.80
CA GLU A 75 2.55 9.23 -15.45
C GLU A 75 1.08 9.49 -15.16
N MET A 76 0.26 8.45 -15.14
CA MET A 76 -1.16 8.59 -14.78
C MET A 76 -1.33 9.01 -13.31
N CYS A 77 -0.54 8.44 -12.40
CA CYS A 77 -0.53 8.86 -10.99
C CYS A 77 -0.21 10.36 -10.89
N LYS A 78 0.85 10.82 -11.58
CA LYS A 78 1.20 12.24 -11.59
C LYS A 78 0.10 13.14 -12.13
N ARG A 79 -0.54 12.75 -13.23
CA ARG A 79 -1.63 13.54 -13.83
C ARG A 79 -2.82 13.69 -12.90
N LEU A 80 -3.14 12.64 -12.17
CA LEU A 80 -4.28 12.55 -11.25
C LEU A 80 -3.94 13.04 -9.83
N ASP A 81 -2.72 13.50 -9.61
CA ASP A 81 -2.18 13.89 -8.30
C ASP A 81 -2.28 12.76 -7.25
N TRP A 82 -2.03 11.52 -7.68
CA TRP A 82 -1.94 10.36 -6.82
C TRP A 82 -0.48 10.07 -6.46
N ASN A 83 -0.24 9.62 -5.25
CA ASN A 83 1.07 9.16 -4.83
C ASN A 83 1.35 7.74 -5.35
N ILE A 84 2.64 7.38 -5.41
CA ILE A 84 3.05 5.99 -5.58
C ILE A 84 3.36 5.43 -4.18
N GLU A 85 2.56 4.46 -3.74
CA GLU A 85 2.73 3.78 -2.45
C GLU A 85 4.10 3.12 -2.35
N PHE A 86 4.41 2.30 -3.34
CA PHE A 86 5.71 1.65 -3.57
C PHE A 86 5.76 0.91 -4.91
N LEU A 87 6.96 0.55 -5.34
CA LEU A 87 7.16 -0.49 -6.34
C LEU A 87 7.08 -1.85 -5.62
N SER A 88 6.19 -2.73 -6.06
CA SER A 88 5.94 -4.02 -5.43
C SER A 88 6.29 -5.17 -6.35
N GLY A 89 6.90 -6.21 -5.80
CA GLY A 89 7.22 -7.43 -6.52
C GLY A 89 7.51 -8.59 -5.58
N GLY A 90 7.50 -9.81 -6.10
CA GLY A 90 8.02 -10.95 -5.38
C GLY A 90 9.55 -11.00 -5.45
N TYR A 91 10.14 -11.86 -4.62
CA TYR A 91 11.58 -12.12 -4.63
C TYR A 91 12.08 -12.51 -6.02
N GLU A 92 13.26 -12.01 -6.38
CA GLU A 92 13.99 -12.31 -7.62
C GLU A 92 13.20 -12.07 -8.91
N SER A 93 12.18 -11.23 -8.84
CA SER A 93 11.40 -10.91 -10.04
C SER A 93 12.12 -9.95 -10.99
N PHE A 94 13.03 -9.10 -10.47
CA PHE A 94 13.89 -8.16 -11.19
C PHE A 94 15.23 -8.07 -10.47
N THR A 95 16.30 -7.77 -11.20
CA THR A 95 17.61 -7.48 -10.61
C THR A 95 17.63 -6.09 -9.96
N THR A 96 18.56 -5.87 -9.02
CA THR A 96 18.77 -4.56 -8.37
C THR A 96 18.97 -3.45 -9.39
N LEU A 97 19.78 -3.68 -10.43
CA LEU A 97 20.01 -2.70 -11.49
C LEU A 97 18.75 -2.39 -12.31
N GLU A 98 17.93 -3.39 -12.61
CA GLU A 98 16.64 -3.18 -13.30
C GLU A 98 15.69 -2.36 -12.45
N ILE A 99 15.58 -2.66 -11.15
CA ILE A 99 14.75 -1.89 -10.19
C ILE A 99 15.24 -0.45 -10.09
N LYS A 100 16.55 -0.24 -9.95
CA LYS A 100 17.18 1.09 -9.92
C LYS A 100 16.84 1.91 -11.16
N ASN A 101 16.96 1.32 -12.35
CA ASN A 101 16.63 1.99 -13.61
C ASN A 101 15.13 2.35 -13.68
N ILE A 102 14.24 1.45 -13.22
CA ILE A 102 12.80 1.72 -13.15
C ILE A 102 12.51 2.86 -12.19
N ALA A 103 13.08 2.81 -10.98
CA ALA A 103 12.91 3.83 -9.95
C ALA A 103 13.41 5.21 -10.39
N THR A 104 14.59 5.28 -11.04
CA THR A 104 15.15 6.52 -11.59
C THR A 104 14.20 7.17 -12.61
N ASN A 105 13.63 6.38 -13.52
CA ASN A 105 12.68 6.91 -14.49
C ASN A 105 11.36 7.35 -13.82
N ILE A 106 10.89 6.62 -12.82
CA ILE A 106 9.69 7.02 -12.07
C ILE A 106 9.96 8.30 -11.27
N LYS A 107 11.13 8.44 -10.64
CA LYS A 107 11.55 9.69 -10.00
C LYS A 107 11.52 10.86 -10.96
N ASN A 108 12.03 10.69 -12.18
CA ASN A 108 11.98 11.74 -13.21
C ASN A 108 10.53 12.10 -13.61
N ILE A 109 9.60 11.12 -13.58
CA ILE A 109 8.19 11.36 -13.82
C ILE A 109 7.56 12.09 -12.63
N MET A 110 7.69 11.55 -11.42
CA MET A 110 6.98 12.02 -10.23
C MET A 110 7.61 13.28 -9.63
N GLY A 111 8.93 13.44 -9.72
CA GLY A 111 9.71 14.51 -9.08
C GLY A 111 10.27 14.12 -7.71
N GLU A 112 10.02 12.92 -7.25
CA GLU A 112 10.49 12.39 -5.96
C GLU A 112 10.83 10.91 -6.08
N GLY A 113 11.68 10.40 -5.17
CA GLY A 113 12.05 8.99 -5.11
C GLY A 113 10.86 8.12 -4.70
N VAL A 114 10.95 6.82 -4.98
CA VAL A 114 9.89 5.84 -4.69
C VAL A 114 10.23 4.97 -3.48
N TRP A 115 9.22 4.34 -2.90
CA TRP A 115 9.39 3.27 -1.92
C TRP A 115 9.53 1.93 -2.62
N LEU A 116 10.30 1.01 -2.01
CA LEU A 116 10.44 -0.37 -2.49
C LEU A 116 9.75 -1.35 -1.54
N ASN A 117 9.02 -2.32 -2.12
CA ASN A 117 8.47 -3.50 -1.46
C ASN A 117 8.66 -4.71 -2.38
N THR A 118 9.91 -5.12 -2.55
CA THR A 118 10.33 -6.17 -3.51
C THR A 118 10.91 -7.41 -2.83
N GLY A 119 10.56 -7.61 -1.56
CA GLY A 119 11.13 -8.65 -0.71
C GLY A 119 12.31 -8.13 0.10
N ILE A 120 13.10 -9.04 0.70
CA ILE A 120 14.34 -8.69 1.38
C ILE A 120 15.38 -8.42 0.30
N THR A 121 15.94 -7.21 0.33
CA THR A 121 16.98 -6.75 -0.61
C THR A 121 18.31 -6.70 0.13
N GLU A 122 19.33 -7.35 -0.40
CA GLU A 122 20.66 -7.43 0.20
C GLU A 122 21.55 -6.26 -0.24
N ASP A 123 21.42 -5.80 -1.50
CA ASP A 123 22.28 -4.77 -2.10
C ASP A 123 21.68 -3.36 -1.96
N LEU A 124 21.31 -2.94 -0.75
CA LEU A 124 20.67 -1.63 -0.54
C LEU A 124 21.58 -0.45 -0.86
N GLU A 125 22.88 -0.61 -0.73
CA GLU A 125 23.92 0.38 -1.06
C GLU A 125 24.00 0.71 -2.55
N GLU A 126 23.46 -0.15 -3.42
CA GLU A 126 23.38 0.12 -4.85
C GLU A 126 22.35 1.20 -5.21
N TYR A 127 21.40 1.49 -4.31
CA TYR A 127 20.38 2.51 -4.53
C TYR A 127 20.88 3.89 -4.09
N GLY A 128 20.30 4.91 -4.70
CA GLY A 128 20.53 6.32 -4.39
C GLY A 128 19.23 7.07 -4.11
N ASP A 129 19.19 8.32 -4.47
CA ASP A 129 18.07 9.23 -4.21
C ASP A 129 16.84 8.97 -5.08
N GLU A 130 16.89 7.98 -5.99
CA GLU A 130 15.73 7.44 -6.68
C GLU A 130 14.83 6.60 -5.74
N ILE A 131 15.36 6.18 -4.58
CA ILE A 131 14.62 5.47 -3.54
C ILE A 131 14.45 6.38 -2.32
N THR A 132 13.21 6.59 -1.92
CA THR A 132 12.85 7.33 -0.69
C THR A 132 12.96 6.43 0.53
N GLY A 133 12.58 5.17 0.40
CA GLY A 133 12.56 4.27 1.54
C GLY A 133 12.32 2.80 1.18
N ILE A 134 12.59 1.97 2.15
CA ILE A 134 12.48 0.50 2.07
C ILE A 134 11.31 0.04 2.91
N THR A 135 10.53 -0.88 2.36
CA THR A 135 9.35 -1.44 3.02
C THR A 135 9.60 -2.90 3.39
N GLY A 136 9.57 -3.19 4.69
CA GLY A 136 9.55 -4.56 5.21
C GLY A 136 8.14 -5.14 5.16
N ALA A 137 7.96 -6.22 4.42
CA ALA A 137 6.68 -6.93 4.34
C ALA A 137 6.50 -7.83 5.59
N VAL A 138 6.26 -7.20 6.76
CA VAL A 138 6.13 -7.85 8.06
C VAL A 138 4.86 -8.69 8.14
N GLU A 139 3.77 -8.20 7.61
CA GLU A 139 2.43 -8.78 7.55
C GLU A 139 1.78 -9.04 8.91
N VAL A 140 2.51 -9.68 9.85
CA VAL A 140 2.13 -9.91 11.25
C VAL A 140 3.36 -9.76 12.14
N ALA A 141 3.27 -8.94 13.19
CA ALA A 141 4.41 -8.68 14.09
C ALA A 141 4.60 -9.74 15.18
N ASN A 142 3.57 -10.55 15.51
CA ASN A 142 3.71 -11.68 16.44
C ASN A 142 4.63 -12.74 15.80
N PRO A 143 5.82 -13.05 16.38
CA PRO A 143 6.82 -13.93 15.74
C PRO A 143 6.30 -15.34 15.46
N LYS A 144 5.52 -15.91 16.39
CA LYS A 144 4.99 -17.27 16.25
C LYS A 144 3.94 -17.36 15.15
N LEU A 145 3.13 -16.32 15.00
CA LEU A 145 2.13 -16.25 13.94
C LEU A 145 2.81 -15.96 12.60
N HIS A 146 3.79 -15.05 12.56
CA HIS A 146 4.56 -14.72 11.38
C HIS A 146 5.24 -15.94 10.75
N GLU A 147 5.90 -16.78 11.56
CA GLU A 147 6.57 -18.01 11.11
C GLU A 147 5.60 -18.96 10.39
N LYS A 148 4.35 -19.04 10.84
CA LYS A 148 3.32 -19.85 10.19
C LYS A 148 2.81 -19.24 8.88
N ILE A 149 2.74 -17.91 8.83
CA ILE A 149 2.17 -17.16 7.70
C ILE A 149 3.19 -16.97 6.59
N CYS A 150 4.45 -16.73 6.92
CA CYS A 150 5.53 -16.38 6.00
C CYS A 150 6.80 -17.22 6.28
N PRO A 151 6.75 -18.55 6.09
CA PRO A 151 7.82 -19.46 6.58
C PRO A 151 9.20 -19.20 5.98
N SER A 152 9.30 -18.79 4.70
CA SER A 152 10.58 -18.48 4.04
C SER A 152 10.99 -16.99 4.12
N LYS A 153 10.30 -16.20 4.91
CA LYS A 153 10.57 -14.77 5.07
C LYS A 153 10.59 -14.43 6.56
N SER A 154 11.74 -14.59 7.21
CA SER A 154 11.84 -14.39 8.66
C SER A 154 11.70 -12.93 9.07
N LEU A 155 11.13 -12.67 10.26
CA LEU A 155 11.12 -11.33 10.85
C LEU A 155 12.54 -10.81 11.07
N THR A 156 13.48 -11.69 11.42
CA THR A 156 14.89 -11.32 11.64
C THR A 156 15.51 -10.76 10.36
N ASP A 157 15.33 -11.41 9.20
CA ASP A 157 15.89 -10.93 7.94
C ASP A 157 15.23 -9.60 7.50
N ILE A 158 13.92 -9.46 7.72
CA ILE A 158 13.22 -8.19 7.46
C ILE A 158 13.79 -7.09 8.35
N SER A 159 14.01 -7.38 9.63
CA SER A 159 14.51 -6.42 10.60
C SER A 159 15.94 -5.98 10.26
N ASN A 160 16.81 -6.92 9.93
CA ASN A 160 18.19 -6.64 9.49
C ASN A 160 18.18 -5.72 8.25
N MET A 161 17.34 -6.01 7.26
CA MET A 161 17.19 -5.13 6.09
C MET A 161 16.76 -3.71 6.48
N LEU A 162 15.80 -3.57 7.41
CA LEU A 162 15.34 -2.25 7.87
C LEU A 162 16.40 -1.51 8.69
N GLU A 163 17.25 -2.19 9.43
CA GLU A 163 18.39 -1.58 10.12
C GLU A 163 19.42 -1.06 9.11
N ILE A 164 19.84 -1.88 8.15
CA ILE A 164 20.75 -1.48 7.06
C ILE A 164 20.16 -0.30 6.28
N ALA A 165 18.86 -0.34 5.94
CA ALA A 165 18.20 0.77 5.27
C ALA A 165 18.30 2.08 6.07
N GLY A 166 18.10 2.01 7.40
CA GLY A 166 18.24 3.16 8.29
C GLY A 166 19.67 3.70 8.35
N ASP A 167 20.68 2.83 8.40
CA ASP A 167 22.09 3.21 8.41
C ASP A 167 22.51 3.87 7.09
N LEU A 168 21.92 3.46 5.97
CA LEU A 168 22.11 4.09 4.65
C LEU A 168 21.30 5.38 4.45
N GLY A 169 20.45 5.76 5.43
CA GLY A 169 19.66 6.99 5.39
C GLY A 169 18.32 6.87 4.66
N PHE A 170 17.88 5.65 4.30
CA PHE A 170 16.56 5.43 3.76
C PHE A 170 15.48 5.52 4.85
N LYS A 171 14.30 6.02 4.49
CA LYS A 171 13.11 5.89 5.34
C LYS A 171 12.67 4.43 5.40
N LYS A 172 11.96 4.08 6.47
CA LYS A 172 11.54 2.71 6.75
C LYS A 172 10.03 2.60 6.82
N ALA A 173 9.46 1.67 6.08
CA ALA A 173 8.04 1.34 6.15
C ALA A 173 7.84 -0.14 6.46
N ILE A 174 6.65 -0.47 6.97
CA ILE A 174 6.20 -1.86 7.10
C ILE A 174 4.79 -2.04 6.56
N THR A 175 4.50 -3.22 6.03
CA THR A 175 3.14 -3.66 5.72
C THR A 175 2.62 -4.60 6.79
N ILE A 176 1.36 -4.44 7.18
CA ILE A 176 0.62 -5.29 8.12
C ILE A 176 -0.69 -5.69 7.46
N ILE A 177 -1.05 -6.95 7.52
CA ILE A 177 -2.33 -7.48 7.02
C ILE A 177 -3.17 -7.92 8.21
N LEU A 178 -4.33 -7.30 8.37
CA LEU A 178 -5.30 -7.67 9.40
C LEU A 178 -6.24 -8.76 8.90
N GLY A 179 -6.54 -9.74 9.75
CA GLY A 179 -7.36 -10.91 9.46
C GLY A 179 -6.57 -12.19 9.20
N LEU A 180 -5.27 -12.21 9.50
CA LEU A 180 -4.41 -13.39 9.38
C LEU A 180 -4.43 -14.29 10.63
N GLY A 181 -5.20 -13.92 11.65
CA GLY A 181 -5.31 -14.64 12.92
C GLY A 181 -4.72 -13.92 14.12
N GLU A 182 -4.27 -12.69 13.92
CA GLU A 182 -3.85 -11.77 14.98
C GLU A 182 -5.04 -11.31 15.83
N THR A 183 -4.76 -10.87 17.04
CA THR A 183 -5.71 -10.31 18.00
C THR A 183 -5.28 -8.92 18.46
N LEU A 184 -6.11 -8.25 19.29
CA LEU A 184 -5.71 -6.96 19.86
C LEU A 184 -4.52 -7.07 20.83
N GLU A 185 -4.32 -8.20 21.48
CA GLU A 185 -3.15 -8.45 22.32
C GLU A 185 -1.85 -8.46 21.51
N ASP A 186 -1.90 -8.86 20.23
CA ASP A 186 -0.73 -8.86 19.36
C ASP A 186 -0.26 -7.44 18.96
N LEU A 187 -1.02 -6.40 19.27
CA LEU A 187 -0.61 -5.01 19.03
C LEU A 187 0.65 -4.62 19.82
N GLU A 188 0.90 -5.24 20.96
CA GLU A 188 2.13 -5.01 21.74
C GLU A 188 3.37 -5.35 20.91
N TYR A 189 3.37 -6.49 20.18
CA TYR A 189 4.45 -6.84 19.27
C TYR A 189 4.64 -5.81 18.16
N LEU A 190 3.54 -5.29 17.61
CA LEU A 190 3.60 -4.29 16.56
C LEU A 190 4.15 -2.95 17.07
N ILE A 191 3.69 -2.51 18.24
CA ILE A 191 4.16 -1.28 18.90
C ILE A 191 5.66 -1.37 19.19
N ASP A 192 6.10 -2.48 19.74
CA ASP A 192 7.52 -2.72 20.04
C ASP A 192 8.36 -2.76 18.76
N TYR A 193 7.85 -3.39 17.68
CA TYR A 193 8.52 -3.43 16.39
C TYR A 193 8.69 -2.02 15.80
N ILE A 194 7.64 -1.20 15.81
CA ILE A 194 7.69 0.18 15.32
C ILE A 194 8.71 1.01 16.10
N LYS A 195 8.74 0.89 17.44
CA LYS A 195 9.68 1.60 18.33
C LYS A 195 11.12 1.16 18.08
N THR A 196 11.36 -0.15 18.07
CA THR A 196 12.69 -0.72 17.92
C THR A 196 13.35 -0.31 16.61
N TYR A 197 12.62 -0.47 15.51
CA TYR A 197 13.17 -0.20 14.17
C TYR A 197 12.93 1.23 13.68
N LYS A 198 12.29 2.11 14.50
CA LYS A 198 12.02 3.53 14.17
C LYS A 198 11.34 3.64 12.81
N ILE A 199 10.18 3.04 12.68
CA ILE A 199 9.40 2.99 11.44
C ILE A 199 8.80 4.36 11.14
N ASP A 200 8.96 4.86 9.92
CA ASP A 200 8.42 6.16 9.45
C ASP A 200 7.00 6.06 8.90
N ARG A 201 6.67 4.89 8.30
CA ARG A 201 5.39 4.65 7.63
C ARG A 201 4.89 3.24 7.91
N ILE A 202 3.60 3.11 8.20
CA ILE A 202 2.94 1.81 8.29
C ILE A 202 1.78 1.73 7.30
N ILE A 203 1.70 0.61 6.59
CA ILE A 203 0.64 0.33 5.64
C ILE A 203 -0.17 -0.85 6.16
N PHE A 204 -1.40 -0.58 6.56
CA PHE A 204 -2.36 -1.61 6.95
C PHE A 204 -3.17 -2.06 5.74
N TYR A 205 -3.37 -3.36 5.62
CA TYR A 205 -4.28 -3.97 4.67
C TYR A 205 -5.30 -4.84 5.38
N SER A 206 -6.51 -4.90 4.85
CA SER A 206 -7.42 -6.00 5.18
C SER A 206 -7.07 -7.22 4.34
N LEU A 207 -7.15 -8.40 4.95
CA LEU A 207 -7.00 -9.67 4.24
C LEU A 207 -7.92 -9.68 3.00
N ASN A 208 -7.37 -10.07 1.86
CA ASN A 208 -8.14 -10.38 0.68
C ASN A 208 -8.04 -11.89 0.42
N PRO A 209 -9.07 -12.67 0.76
CA PRO A 209 -9.05 -14.12 0.60
C PRO A 209 -8.87 -14.51 -0.87
N HIS A 210 -7.80 -15.25 -1.16
CA HIS A 210 -7.55 -15.78 -2.49
C HIS A 210 -7.89 -17.26 -2.55
N LYS A 211 -8.54 -17.66 -3.62
CA LYS A 211 -8.73 -19.09 -3.94
C LYS A 211 -7.38 -19.80 -3.94
N GLU A 212 -7.35 -21.05 -3.52
CA GLU A 212 -6.14 -21.87 -3.42
C GLU A 212 -5.17 -21.45 -2.30
N THR A 213 -5.53 -20.53 -1.42
CA THR A 213 -4.82 -20.27 -0.15
C THR A 213 -5.59 -20.87 1.02
N VAL A 214 -4.93 -20.98 2.18
CA VAL A 214 -5.62 -21.46 3.40
C VAL A 214 -6.68 -20.48 3.90
N TYR A 215 -6.69 -19.27 3.38
CA TYR A 215 -7.65 -18.21 3.70
C TYR A 215 -8.80 -18.08 2.70
N ALA A 216 -8.95 -19.03 1.76
CA ALA A 216 -9.96 -18.95 0.68
C ALA A 216 -11.39 -18.70 1.19
N ASP A 217 -11.73 -19.33 2.32
CA ASP A 217 -13.06 -19.23 2.95
C ASP A 217 -13.09 -18.27 4.16
N SER A 218 -12.02 -17.48 4.37
CA SER A 218 -11.98 -16.49 5.44
C SER A 218 -12.75 -15.22 5.05
N SER A 219 -13.22 -14.50 6.06
CA SER A 219 -13.77 -13.15 5.87
C SER A 219 -12.68 -12.10 6.02
N GLN A 220 -12.93 -10.91 5.47
CA GLN A 220 -12.16 -9.73 5.81
C GLN A 220 -12.38 -9.35 7.29
N PRO A 221 -11.43 -8.66 7.95
CA PRO A 221 -11.61 -8.22 9.32
C PRO A 221 -12.81 -7.27 9.45
N ALA A 222 -13.49 -7.34 10.60
CA ALA A 222 -14.58 -6.41 10.89
C ALA A 222 -14.10 -4.96 10.86
N SER A 223 -14.91 -4.06 10.31
CA SER A 223 -14.58 -2.64 10.15
C SER A 223 -14.17 -1.96 11.45
N LEU A 224 -14.87 -2.25 12.55
CA LEU A 224 -14.57 -1.68 13.86
C LEU A 224 -13.26 -2.22 14.44
N TYR A 225 -12.96 -3.51 14.25
CA TYR A 225 -11.67 -4.08 14.63
C TYR A 225 -10.51 -3.38 13.89
N TYR A 226 -10.62 -3.26 12.57
CA TYR A 226 -9.61 -2.55 11.76
C TYR A 226 -9.44 -1.10 12.24
N SER A 227 -10.54 -0.41 12.49
CA SER A 227 -10.54 0.97 12.96
C SER A 227 -9.89 1.11 14.35
N GLU A 228 -10.13 0.17 15.25
CA GLU A 228 -9.53 0.14 16.58
C GLU A 228 -8.01 -0.03 16.51
N VAL A 229 -7.52 -0.97 15.70
CA VAL A 229 -6.08 -1.18 15.48
C VAL A 229 -5.42 0.12 14.99
N VAL A 230 -6.00 0.75 13.97
CA VAL A 230 -5.46 2.00 13.41
C VAL A 230 -5.46 3.13 14.44
N ALA A 231 -6.55 3.27 15.22
CA ALA A 231 -6.66 4.31 16.23
C ALA A 231 -5.65 4.14 17.36
N ARG A 232 -5.44 2.91 17.84
CA ARG A 232 -4.43 2.60 18.87
C ARG A 232 -3.02 2.92 18.40
N ILE A 233 -2.67 2.58 17.15
CA ILE A 233 -1.37 2.90 16.57
C ILE A 233 -1.22 4.41 16.37
N ARG A 234 -2.25 5.15 15.96
CA ARG A 234 -2.20 6.59 15.86
C ARG A 234 -1.97 7.28 17.21
N LEU A 235 -2.60 6.80 18.27
CA LEU A 235 -2.41 7.35 19.62
C LEU A 235 -1.00 7.11 20.14
N GLU A 236 -0.44 5.93 19.90
CA GLU A 236 0.92 5.60 20.31
C GLU A 236 1.99 6.33 19.47
N PHE A 237 1.72 6.54 18.17
CA PHE A 237 2.63 7.17 17.23
C PHE A 237 1.96 8.36 16.49
N PRO A 238 1.84 9.52 17.13
CA PRO A 238 1.10 10.65 16.56
C PRO A 238 1.63 11.17 15.22
N LYS A 239 2.91 10.94 14.92
CA LYS A 239 3.61 11.48 13.74
C LYS A 239 3.87 10.44 12.64
N ILE A 240 3.63 9.15 12.89
CA ILE A 240 3.84 8.10 11.88
C ILE A 240 2.87 8.30 10.72
N GLU A 241 3.32 8.05 9.51
CA GLU A 241 2.43 8.01 8.35
C GLU A 241 1.66 6.69 8.35
N ILE A 242 0.33 6.75 8.30
CA ILE A 242 -0.53 5.56 8.28
C ILE A 242 -1.33 5.53 6.99
N ILE A 243 -1.11 4.49 6.18
CA ILE A 243 -1.87 4.23 4.97
C ILE A 243 -2.78 3.03 5.22
N CYS A 244 -4.06 3.14 4.87
CA CYS A 244 -5.02 2.06 5.04
C CYS A 244 -5.51 1.54 3.70
N GLY A 245 -5.36 0.23 3.49
CA GLY A 245 -5.85 -0.48 2.33
C GLY A 245 -7.19 -1.16 2.61
N THR A 246 -8.15 -0.93 1.72
CA THR A 246 -9.42 -1.65 1.70
C THR A 246 -9.76 -2.06 0.27
N TRP A 247 -10.80 -2.87 0.09
CA TRP A 247 -11.18 -3.40 -1.21
C TRP A 247 -12.47 -2.75 -1.71
N ILE A 248 -12.77 -2.92 -3.00
CA ILE A 248 -13.92 -2.29 -3.66
C ILE A 248 -15.28 -2.66 -3.03
N ASP A 249 -15.37 -3.81 -2.41
CA ASP A 249 -16.56 -4.29 -1.67
C ASP A 249 -16.72 -3.63 -0.29
N ASN A 250 -15.68 -2.98 0.22
CA ASN A 250 -15.64 -2.33 1.54
C ASN A 250 -15.29 -0.83 1.49
N LEU A 251 -15.68 -0.13 0.43
CA LEU A 251 -15.42 1.32 0.31
C LEU A 251 -16.03 2.14 1.45
N ALA A 252 -17.11 1.67 2.06
CA ALA A 252 -17.71 2.32 3.23
C ALA A 252 -16.78 2.39 4.46
N ASN A 253 -15.73 1.55 4.51
CA ASN A 253 -14.74 1.59 5.59
C ASN A 253 -13.81 2.80 5.49
N ILE A 254 -13.70 3.46 4.34
CA ILE A 254 -12.76 4.56 4.12
C ILE A 254 -12.96 5.67 5.15
N GLY A 255 -14.21 6.11 5.34
CA GLY A 255 -14.53 7.19 6.27
C GLY A 255 -14.09 6.88 7.70
N ILE A 256 -14.40 5.69 8.21
CA ILE A 256 -14.04 5.31 9.58
C ILE A 256 -12.52 5.12 9.74
N LEU A 257 -11.82 4.58 8.74
CA LEU A 257 -10.35 4.42 8.78
C LEU A 257 -9.63 5.77 8.80
N ILE A 258 -10.12 6.75 8.04
CA ILE A 258 -9.63 8.12 8.06
C ILE A 258 -9.82 8.76 9.44
N LEU A 259 -11.00 8.60 10.03
CA LEU A 259 -11.30 9.10 11.38
C LEU A 259 -10.44 8.39 12.44
N SER A 260 -10.07 7.14 12.22
CA SER A 260 -9.19 6.36 13.10
C SER A 260 -7.71 6.73 12.98
N GLY A 261 -7.32 7.57 12.01
CA GLY A 261 -5.94 8.02 11.95
C GLY A 261 -5.21 7.81 10.63
N ALA A 262 -5.87 7.27 9.60
CA ALA A 262 -5.24 7.12 8.29
C ALA A 262 -4.94 8.49 7.67
N THR A 263 -3.72 8.62 7.09
CA THR A 263 -3.26 9.76 6.30
C THR A 263 -3.32 9.51 4.80
N GLY A 264 -3.44 8.24 4.42
CA GLY A 264 -3.57 7.80 3.03
C GLY A 264 -4.44 6.56 2.91
N ILE A 265 -4.96 6.32 1.71
CA ILE A 265 -5.80 5.16 1.37
C ILE A 265 -5.27 4.47 0.11
N THR A 266 -5.41 3.14 0.04
CA THR A 266 -4.83 2.32 -1.03
C THR A 266 -5.68 1.07 -1.35
N LYS A 267 -5.18 0.22 -2.27
CA LYS A 267 -5.71 -1.10 -2.67
C LYS A 267 -6.95 -1.10 -3.55
N PHE A 268 -7.20 -0.04 -4.27
CA PHE A 268 -8.29 -0.03 -5.25
C PHE A 268 -7.78 -0.35 -6.66
N PRO A 269 -8.64 -0.89 -7.54
CA PRO A 269 -8.36 -0.95 -8.97
C PRO A 269 -8.51 0.44 -9.60
N LEU A 270 -7.64 1.39 -9.22
CA LEU A 270 -7.76 2.84 -9.41
C LEU A 270 -8.23 3.23 -10.82
N PHE A 271 -7.54 2.74 -11.86
CA PHE A 271 -7.90 3.11 -13.24
C PHE A 271 -9.26 2.57 -13.67
N LYS A 272 -9.71 1.43 -13.13
CA LYS A 272 -11.04 0.89 -13.39
C LYS A 272 -12.13 1.64 -12.64
N MET A 273 -11.77 2.29 -11.54
CA MET A 273 -12.71 3.07 -10.73
C MET A 273 -12.84 4.51 -11.18
N PHE A 274 -11.83 5.04 -11.88
CA PHE A 274 -11.85 6.43 -12.35
C PHE A 274 -13.08 6.69 -13.24
N GLY A 275 -13.81 7.75 -12.94
CA GLY A 275 -15.06 8.11 -13.65
C GLY A 275 -16.23 7.18 -13.39
N THR A 276 -16.20 6.32 -12.38
CA THR A 276 -17.30 5.42 -12.02
C THR A 276 -17.94 5.82 -10.69
N LYS A 277 -19.11 5.21 -10.37
CA LYS A 277 -19.77 5.35 -9.06
C LYS A 277 -18.85 4.95 -7.89
N TYR A 278 -17.92 4.03 -8.08
CA TYR A 278 -16.99 3.58 -7.05
C TYR A 278 -15.93 4.64 -6.75
N GLY A 279 -15.36 5.27 -7.78
CA GLY A 279 -14.43 6.39 -7.59
C GLY A 279 -15.12 7.58 -6.92
N LYS A 280 -16.35 7.92 -7.36
CA LYS A 280 -17.16 8.94 -6.69
C LYS A 280 -17.41 8.61 -5.23
N ARG A 281 -17.70 7.33 -4.91
CA ARG A 281 -17.90 6.89 -3.52
C ARG A 281 -16.67 7.12 -2.65
N VAL A 282 -15.46 6.88 -3.17
CA VAL A 282 -14.20 7.17 -2.42
C VAL A 282 -14.12 8.65 -2.07
N GLU A 283 -14.36 9.56 -3.03
CA GLU A 283 -14.33 11.00 -2.76
C GLU A 283 -15.41 11.42 -1.74
N GLU A 284 -16.60 10.82 -1.81
CA GLU A 284 -17.69 11.07 -0.86
C GLU A 284 -17.34 10.59 0.57
N GLU A 285 -16.71 9.43 0.72
CA GLU A 285 -16.27 8.91 2.03
C GLU A 285 -15.19 9.81 2.66
N VAL A 286 -14.20 10.25 1.87
CA VAL A 286 -13.16 11.18 2.34
C VAL A 286 -13.80 12.50 2.80
N LYS A 287 -14.71 13.05 1.99
CA LYS A 287 -15.43 14.28 2.32
C LYS A 287 -16.31 14.13 3.56
N ALA A 288 -17.01 13.00 3.70
CA ALA A 288 -17.86 12.71 4.86
C ALA A 288 -17.03 12.59 6.15
N ALA A 289 -15.78 12.14 6.07
CA ALA A 289 -14.84 12.17 7.19
C ALA A 289 -14.26 13.57 7.50
N GLY A 290 -14.73 14.63 6.83
CA GLY A 290 -14.24 16.00 7.01
C GLY A 290 -12.84 16.24 6.48
N ARG A 291 -12.43 15.51 5.43
CA ARG A 291 -11.10 15.58 4.82
C ARG A 291 -11.16 15.96 3.35
N GLN A 292 -10.01 16.33 2.81
CA GLN A 292 -9.79 16.60 1.39
C GLN A 292 -8.95 15.49 0.77
N LEU A 293 -9.41 14.93 -0.34
CA LEU A 293 -8.64 13.95 -1.10
C LEU A 293 -7.57 14.67 -1.93
N LYS A 294 -6.30 14.27 -1.81
CA LYS A 294 -5.27 14.64 -2.76
C LYS A 294 -5.50 13.87 -4.06
N GLY A 295 -5.66 14.61 -5.15
CA GLY A 295 -6.02 14.01 -6.45
C GLY A 295 -7.52 13.78 -6.61
N THR A 296 -7.90 13.04 -7.66
CA THR A 296 -9.31 12.85 -8.02
C THR A 296 -9.59 11.52 -8.71
N PHE A 297 -10.83 11.03 -8.52
CA PHE A 297 -11.41 9.93 -9.29
C PHE A 297 -12.45 10.40 -10.31
N THR A 298 -12.84 11.68 -10.31
CA THR A 298 -14.00 12.16 -11.07
C THR A 298 -13.67 13.26 -12.05
N ASP A 299 -12.61 14.03 -11.82
CA ASP A 299 -12.22 15.12 -12.71
C ASP A 299 -11.46 14.59 -13.95
N LYS A 300 -12.22 14.41 -15.04
CA LYS A 300 -11.69 13.96 -16.33
C LYS A 300 -10.79 14.98 -17.01
N THR A 301 -10.82 16.25 -16.61
CA THR A 301 -9.97 17.31 -17.20
C THR A 301 -8.49 17.07 -16.87
N MET A 302 -8.19 16.42 -15.74
CA MET A 302 -6.83 16.05 -15.34
C MET A 302 -6.16 15.07 -16.33
N LEU A 303 -6.94 14.31 -17.08
CA LEU A 303 -6.45 13.36 -18.10
C LEU A 303 -6.24 14.02 -19.48
N GLY A 304 -6.52 15.29 -19.62
CA GLY A 304 -6.36 16.04 -20.88
C GLY A 304 -4.92 15.98 -21.44
N PRO A 305 -4.71 16.38 -22.69
CA PRO A 305 -3.42 16.34 -23.36
C PRO A 305 -2.42 17.26 -22.63
N LYS A 306 -1.60 16.70 -21.75
CA LYS A 306 -0.41 17.39 -21.23
C LYS A 306 0.76 17.02 -22.12
N LYS A 307 1.58 18.02 -22.52
CA LYS A 307 2.87 17.75 -23.15
C LYS A 307 3.71 16.97 -22.13
N SER A 308 3.84 15.66 -22.33
CA SER A 308 4.79 14.86 -21.53
C SER A 308 6.15 14.97 -22.19
N ASN A 309 7.18 15.24 -21.42
CA ASN A 309 8.57 15.13 -21.87
C ASN A 309 9.01 13.67 -21.98
N LEU A 310 8.08 12.75 -22.02
CA LEU A 310 8.32 11.31 -22.01
C LEU A 310 8.72 10.79 -23.38
N ASN A 311 9.46 9.70 -23.36
CA ASN A 311 9.85 8.97 -24.55
C ASN A 311 8.62 8.67 -25.42
N PRO A 312 8.60 9.02 -26.73
CA PRO A 312 7.49 8.80 -27.64
C PRO A 312 6.95 7.35 -27.65
N GLY A 313 7.79 6.37 -27.34
CA GLY A 313 7.40 4.96 -27.23
C GLY A 313 6.37 4.68 -26.11
N TRP A 314 6.23 5.55 -25.12
CA TRP A 314 5.29 5.38 -23.99
C TRP A 314 3.92 5.98 -24.30
N ASP A 315 3.79 6.87 -25.25
CA ASP A 315 2.52 7.53 -25.62
C ASP A 315 1.39 6.53 -25.91
N LYS A 316 1.73 5.42 -26.53
CA LYS A 316 0.75 4.35 -26.83
C LYS A 316 0.13 3.80 -25.55
N PHE A 317 0.94 3.55 -24.52
CA PHE A 317 0.50 2.99 -23.25
C PHE A 317 -0.28 4.03 -22.44
N ILE A 318 0.19 5.28 -22.40
CA ILE A 318 -0.51 6.39 -21.74
C ILE A 318 -1.88 6.60 -22.39
N LYS A 319 -1.95 6.70 -23.73
CA LYS A 319 -3.22 6.82 -24.46
C LYS A 319 -4.18 5.67 -24.16
N ARG A 320 -3.68 4.45 -23.98
CA ARG A 320 -4.50 3.32 -23.59
C ARG A 320 -5.12 3.55 -22.20
N TYR A 321 -4.33 3.88 -21.19
CA TYR A 321 -4.84 4.15 -19.83
C TYR A 321 -5.83 5.33 -19.81
N VAL A 322 -5.50 6.43 -20.49
CA VAL A 322 -6.40 7.59 -20.61
C VAL A 322 -7.72 7.19 -21.26
N ASN A 323 -7.68 6.46 -22.37
CA ASN A 323 -8.89 6.04 -23.09
C ASN A 323 -9.74 5.06 -22.28
N GLU A 324 -9.12 4.12 -21.56
CA GLU A 324 -9.83 3.20 -20.66
C GLU A 324 -10.51 3.97 -19.53
N SER A 325 -9.82 4.92 -18.90
CA SER A 325 -10.36 5.76 -17.83
C SER A 325 -11.48 6.67 -18.29
N LEU A 326 -11.37 7.27 -19.49
CA LEU A 326 -12.40 8.17 -20.05
C LEU A 326 -13.67 7.44 -20.51
N LYS A 327 -13.56 6.14 -20.83
CA LYS A 327 -14.73 5.32 -21.23
C LYS A 327 -15.62 4.96 -20.05
N ASN A 328 -15.09 4.98 -18.83
CA ASN A 328 -15.87 4.70 -17.63
C ASN A 328 -16.99 5.76 -17.50
N LYS A 329 -18.22 5.27 -17.32
CA LYS A 329 -19.39 6.11 -17.08
C LYS A 329 -19.82 5.96 -15.63
N TYR A 330 -20.37 7.05 -15.09
CA TYR A 330 -21.02 7.02 -13.76
C TYR A 330 -22.24 6.12 -13.80
#